data_42cfec2d61b13724179c9dc868e7b983
#
_entry.id   42cfec2d61b13724179c9dc868e7b983
#
_cell.length_a   1.000
_cell.length_b   1.000
_cell.length_c   1.000
_cell.angle_alpha   90.00
_cell.angle_beta   90.00
_cell.angle_gamma   90.00
#
_symmetry.space_group_name_H-M   'P 1'
#
loop_
_entity.id
_entity.type
_entity.pdbx_description
1 polymer ?
#
loop_
_entity_poly.entity_id
_entity_poly.type
_entity_poly.pdbx_seq_one_letter_code
_entity_poly.pdbx_strand_id
1 'polypeptide(L)'
;MYTRTDNPLHIIQEVLDNAADEALAGYGKKIKVTLHADGSVSVEDDGRGIPFGLHPEEKAPVIELVFTRLHAGGKFGGGSYTASGGLHGVGASVVNALSVRLDAHVDRGGKTHGASFRRGVTGIFDGDGPDAEFSKKSGLHVVGTVPRRRTGTRIRWWPDPQVFTSDTEISYDKLIARAKQTAFLVPSLTITVKDLRTDDPREESFHFTGGITEFADSLSSGEPVTNVIRLTGLGHFHETVPVLDAKGHMHSQEVERELGVDIALRWNDNYDTTVKSFVNVIATPSGGTHVTGFDRSITKVLNEQLRAAKILKASEDNVIKDDVLEGMTAVITVRVPEPQFEGQTKEVLGTPAASRIVA
;
A
#
# COMPACT_ATOMS: atom_id res chain seq x y z
N MET A 1 -11.49 8.19 13.15
CA MET A 1 -10.53 9.21 12.61
C MET A 1 -9.89 8.59 11.39
N TYR A 2 -9.99 9.22 10.20
CA TYR A 2 -9.47 8.64 8.95
C TYR A 2 -8.00 8.95 8.69
N THR A 3 -7.41 9.90 9.41
CA THR A 3 -6.02 10.32 9.23
C THR A 3 -5.51 11.08 10.46
N ARG A 4 -4.18 11.20 10.56
CA ARG A 4 -3.49 12.05 11.55
C ARG A 4 -3.13 13.36 10.87
N THR A 5 -3.08 14.43 11.64
CA THR A 5 -2.74 15.78 11.17
C THR A 5 -1.37 16.26 11.68
N ASP A 6 -0.68 15.38 12.40
CA ASP A 6 0.64 15.64 12.96
C ASP A 6 1.77 15.52 11.92
N ASN A 7 1.52 14.85 10.79
CA ASN A 7 2.52 14.68 9.74
C ASN A 7 1.85 14.42 8.38
N PRO A 8 2.19 15.18 7.32
CA PRO A 8 1.64 14.96 5.98
C PRO A 8 2.19 13.70 5.28
N LEU A 9 3.14 12.97 5.86
CA LEU A 9 3.72 11.79 5.24
C LEU A 9 2.66 10.72 4.91
N HIS A 10 1.61 10.56 5.72
CA HIS A 10 0.60 9.54 5.47
C HIS A 10 -0.32 9.87 4.28
N ILE A 11 -0.53 11.14 3.94
CA ILE A 11 -1.23 11.45 2.68
C ILE A 11 -0.36 11.14 1.45
N ILE A 12 0.98 11.26 1.55
CA ILE A 12 1.90 10.75 0.53
C ILE A 12 1.77 9.24 0.41
N GLN A 13 1.69 8.56 1.56
CA GLN A 13 1.57 7.12 1.64
C GLN A 13 0.30 6.61 0.95
N GLU A 14 -0.86 7.26 1.12
CA GLU A 14 -2.09 6.87 0.44
C GLU A 14 -1.97 6.92 -1.09
N VAL A 15 -1.30 7.94 -1.64
CA VAL A 15 -1.08 8.04 -3.09
C VAL A 15 -0.04 7.04 -3.57
N LEU A 16 1.03 6.83 -2.80
CA LEU A 16 2.06 5.83 -3.09
C LEU A 16 1.49 4.41 -3.06
N ASP A 17 0.66 4.09 -2.07
CA ASP A 17 0.04 2.78 -1.94
C ASP A 17 -0.93 2.50 -3.10
N ASN A 18 -1.68 3.50 -3.59
CA ASN A 18 -2.52 3.37 -4.78
C ASN A 18 -1.68 3.06 -6.05
N ALA A 19 -0.54 3.72 -6.21
CA ALA A 19 0.38 3.46 -7.32
C ALA A 19 1.04 2.07 -7.19
N ALA A 20 1.38 1.65 -5.96
CA ALA A 20 1.92 0.33 -5.70
C ALA A 20 0.89 -0.79 -5.94
N ASP A 21 -0.39 -0.54 -5.69
CA ASP A 21 -1.48 -1.48 -6.00
C ASP A 21 -1.61 -1.73 -7.51
N GLU A 22 -1.43 -0.71 -8.37
CA GLU A 22 -1.36 -0.89 -9.82
C GLU A 22 -0.18 -1.80 -10.21
N ALA A 23 0.98 -1.57 -9.61
CA ALA A 23 2.16 -2.41 -9.87
C ALA A 23 1.99 -3.84 -9.34
N LEU A 24 1.39 -4.02 -8.15
CA LEU A 24 1.08 -5.33 -7.57
C LEU A 24 0.09 -6.12 -8.43
N ALA A 25 -0.86 -5.42 -9.06
CA ALA A 25 -1.79 -5.99 -10.04
C ALA A 25 -1.16 -6.26 -11.43
N GLY A 26 0.13 -5.96 -11.61
CA GLY A 26 0.87 -6.18 -12.86
C GLY A 26 0.77 -5.04 -13.87
N TYR A 27 0.23 -3.89 -13.50
CA TYR A 27 -0.01 -2.75 -14.40
C TYR A 27 0.90 -1.56 -14.10
N GLY A 28 2.15 -1.69 -14.15
CA GLY A 28 3.09 -0.60 -13.93
C GLY A 28 4.37 -1.14 -13.30
N LYS A 29 5.45 -0.41 -13.50
CA LYS A 29 6.78 -0.81 -13.03
C LYS A 29 7.57 0.34 -12.45
N LYS A 30 7.04 1.56 -12.54
CA LYS A 30 7.75 2.76 -12.11
C LYS A 30 6.83 3.67 -11.32
N ILE A 31 7.33 4.10 -10.17
CA ILE A 31 6.71 5.15 -9.36
C ILE A 31 7.76 6.21 -9.12
N LYS A 32 7.38 7.47 -9.24
CA LYS A 32 8.23 8.60 -8.90
C LYS A 32 7.53 9.49 -7.90
N VAL A 33 8.17 9.74 -6.78
CA VAL A 33 7.72 10.67 -5.75
C VAL A 33 8.64 11.90 -5.79
N THR A 34 8.07 13.10 -5.86
CA THR A 34 8.87 14.33 -5.86
C THR A 34 8.36 15.29 -4.80
N LEU A 35 9.26 15.74 -3.94
CA LEU A 35 9.05 16.86 -3.02
C LEU A 35 9.53 18.13 -3.73
N HIS A 36 8.62 19.05 -4.04
CA HIS A 36 8.92 20.24 -4.82
C HIS A 36 9.30 21.43 -3.93
N ALA A 37 10.09 22.36 -4.47
CA ALA A 37 10.52 23.57 -3.77
C ALA A 37 9.36 24.50 -3.37
N ASP A 38 8.21 24.42 -4.06
CA ASP A 38 7.00 25.19 -3.76
C ASP A 38 6.12 24.57 -2.67
N GLY A 39 6.63 23.54 -1.95
CA GLY A 39 5.92 22.83 -0.91
C GLY A 39 4.91 21.78 -1.40
N SER A 40 4.75 21.63 -2.72
CA SER A 40 3.92 20.56 -3.26
C SER A 40 4.63 19.22 -3.27
N VAL A 41 3.83 18.16 -3.31
CA VAL A 41 4.30 16.79 -3.52
C VAL A 41 3.66 16.22 -4.77
N SER A 42 4.39 15.45 -5.56
CA SER A 42 3.82 14.68 -6.67
C SER A 42 4.19 13.20 -6.58
N VAL A 43 3.23 12.36 -6.97
CA VAL A 43 3.43 10.93 -7.20
C VAL A 43 2.99 10.63 -8.62
N GLU A 44 3.86 9.97 -9.37
CA GLU A 44 3.64 9.57 -10.76
C GLU A 44 3.81 8.06 -10.87
N ASP A 45 2.90 7.39 -11.55
CA ASP A 45 2.98 5.96 -11.90
C ASP A 45 2.81 5.74 -13.40
N ASP A 46 3.24 4.59 -13.89
CA ASP A 46 3.05 4.12 -15.26
C ASP A 46 2.01 3.00 -15.36
N GLY A 47 1.04 2.97 -14.43
CA GLY A 47 -0.08 2.05 -14.40
C GLY A 47 -1.12 2.29 -15.50
N ARG A 48 -2.33 1.73 -15.34
CA ARG A 48 -3.42 1.87 -16.34
C ARG A 48 -4.00 3.28 -16.45
N GLY A 49 -3.76 4.12 -15.45
CA GLY A 49 -4.40 5.42 -15.29
C GLY A 49 -5.83 5.34 -14.73
N ILE A 50 -6.18 6.27 -13.87
CA ILE A 50 -7.52 6.38 -13.28
C ILE A 50 -8.57 6.50 -14.41
N PRO A 51 -9.72 5.78 -14.35
CA PRO A 51 -10.81 5.98 -15.29
C PRO A 51 -11.32 7.44 -15.26
N PHE A 52 -11.56 8.03 -16.44
CA PHE A 52 -12.01 9.42 -16.56
C PHE A 52 -13.37 9.57 -17.25
N GLY A 53 -13.95 8.49 -17.79
CA GLY A 53 -15.29 8.50 -18.37
C GLY A 53 -16.38 8.87 -17.36
N LEU A 54 -17.61 9.04 -17.87
CA LEU A 54 -18.77 9.27 -17.00
C LEU A 54 -19.17 7.99 -16.26
N HIS A 55 -19.45 8.12 -14.96
CA HIS A 55 -20.02 7.03 -14.18
C HIS A 55 -21.45 6.74 -14.67
N PRO A 56 -21.82 5.45 -14.91
CA PRO A 56 -23.12 5.11 -15.49
C PRO A 56 -24.33 5.65 -14.72
N GLU A 57 -24.26 5.61 -13.40
CA GLU A 57 -25.34 6.00 -12.48
C GLU A 57 -25.25 7.48 -12.08
N GLU A 58 -24.07 7.91 -11.61
CA GLU A 58 -23.85 9.25 -11.07
C GLU A 58 -23.80 10.36 -12.15
N LYS A 59 -23.62 9.98 -13.43
CA LYS A 59 -23.49 10.90 -14.56
C LYS A 59 -22.38 11.97 -14.41
N ALA A 60 -21.43 11.72 -13.51
CA ALA A 60 -20.28 12.56 -13.24
C ALA A 60 -18.99 11.87 -13.71
N PRO A 61 -17.91 12.60 -14.03
CA PRO A 61 -16.63 12.01 -14.36
C PRO A 61 -16.10 11.14 -13.22
N VAL A 62 -15.67 9.90 -13.53
CA VAL A 62 -15.19 8.95 -12.52
C VAL A 62 -14.02 9.54 -11.72
N ILE A 63 -13.11 10.26 -12.36
CA ILE A 63 -11.99 10.90 -11.68
C ILE A 63 -12.45 11.92 -10.62
N GLU A 64 -13.51 12.67 -10.89
CA GLU A 64 -14.05 13.62 -9.91
C GLU A 64 -14.67 12.88 -8.73
N LEU A 65 -15.38 11.78 -8.97
CA LEU A 65 -15.96 10.95 -7.90
C LEU A 65 -14.86 10.33 -7.01
N VAL A 66 -13.79 9.83 -7.60
CA VAL A 66 -12.64 9.24 -6.85
C VAL A 66 -12.05 10.23 -5.85
N PHE A 67 -11.94 11.50 -6.22
CA PHE A 67 -11.34 12.52 -5.35
C PHE A 67 -12.33 13.28 -4.47
N THR A 68 -13.64 13.19 -4.70
CA THR A 68 -14.64 13.97 -3.96
C THR A 68 -15.59 13.16 -3.09
N ARG A 69 -15.64 11.84 -3.29
CA ARG A 69 -16.53 10.97 -2.52
C ARG A 69 -15.79 9.90 -1.74
N LEU A 70 -16.23 9.67 -0.52
CA LEU A 70 -15.79 8.53 0.27
C LEU A 70 -16.35 7.23 -0.37
N HIS A 71 -15.55 6.18 -0.34
CA HIS A 71 -15.89 4.87 -0.89
C HIS A 71 -16.10 4.81 -2.42
N ALA A 72 -15.66 5.85 -3.14
CA ALA A 72 -15.72 5.90 -4.60
C ALA A 72 -14.42 5.38 -5.28
N GLY A 73 -13.49 4.82 -4.53
CA GLY A 73 -12.22 4.33 -5.07
C GLY A 73 -12.38 3.09 -5.94
N GLY A 74 -11.77 3.14 -7.09
CA GLY A 74 -11.34 2.19 -8.14
C GLY A 74 -11.83 0.76 -8.25
N LYS A 75 -12.69 0.30 -7.40
CA LYS A 75 -13.34 -1.02 -7.51
C LYS A 75 -14.59 -0.98 -8.39
N PHE A 76 -14.61 -0.07 -9.36
CA PHE A 76 -15.66 0.05 -10.37
C PHE A 76 -15.53 -1.06 -11.42
N GLY A 77 -16.10 -2.19 -11.15
CA GLY A 77 -16.13 -3.34 -12.07
C GLY A 77 -15.34 -4.52 -11.52
N GLY A 78 -16.08 -5.52 -11.09
CA GLY A 78 -15.56 -6.71 -10.44
C GLY A 78 -14.40 -7.36 -11.19
N GLY A 79 -13.37 -7.75 -10.47
CA GLY A 79 -12.42 -8.76 -10.88
C GLY A 79 -11.01 -8.32 -11.23
N SER A 80 -10.65 -7.03 -11.19
CA SER A 80 -9.30 -6.61 -11.64
C SER A 80 -8.23 -6.54 -10.55
N TYR A 81 -8.61 -6.60 -9.26
CA TYR A 81 -7.66 -6.55 -8.15
C TYR A 81 -7.84 -7.79 -7.27
N THR A 82 -6.94 -8.74 -7.36
CA THR A 82 -6.89 -9.92 -6.49
C THR A 82 -6.31 -9.59 -5.11
N ALA A 83 -5.57 -8.49 -4.99
CA ALA A 83 -5.05 -7.97 -3.74
C ALA A 83 -4.81 -6.46 -3.90
N SER A 84 -5.27 -5.63 -2.96
CA SER A 84 -5.11 -4.17 -2.97
C SER A 84 -4.91 -3.65 -1.55
N GLY A 85 -4.05 -2.65 -1.38
CA GLY A 85 -3.89 -1.89 -0.15
C GLY A 85 -4.99 -0.85 0.06
N GLY A 86 -5.57 -0.33 -1.03
CA GLY A 86 -6.64 0.67 -1.04
C GLY A 86 -8.04 0.09 -0.79
N LEU A 87 -8.31 -0.42 0.42
CA LEU A 87 -9.52 -1.21 0.73
C LEU A 87 -10.83 -0.45 0.81
N HIS A 88 -10.77 0.81 1.23
CA HIS A 88 -11.98 1.56 1.55
C HIS A 88 -12.35 2.61 0.52
N GLY A 89 -11.53 2.81 -0.53
CA GLY A 89 -11.77 3.83 -1.55
C GLY A 89 -11.84 5.25 -1.00
N VAL A 90 -11.17 5.50 0.13
CA VAL A 90 -11.19 6.80 0.81
C VAL A 90 -9.86 7.57 0.68
N GLY A 91 -8.75 6.90 0.40
CA GLY A 91 -7.41 7.51 0.39
C GLY A 91 -7.33 8.75 -0.51
N ALA A 92 -7.75 8.63 -1.77
CA ALA A 92 -7.70 9.74 -2.73
C ALA A 92 -8.56 10.93 -2.30
N SER A 93 -9.77 10.70 -1.79
CA SER A 93 -10.67 11.77 -1.31
C SER A 93 -10.15 12.42 -0.01
N VAL A 94 -9.48 11.66 0.85
CA VAL A 94 -8.82 12.19 2.06
C VAL A 94 -7.64 13.08 1.66
N VAL A 95 -6.77 12.64 0.73
CA VAL A 95 -5.67 13.48 0.23
C VAL A 95 -6.19 14.79 -0.33
N ASN A 96 -7.27 14.74 -1.13
CA ASN A 96 -7.90 15.95 -1.67
C ASN A 96 -8.46 16.86 -0.57
N ALA A 97 -9.17 16.30 0.42
CA ALA A 97 -9.74 17.08 1.52
C ALA A 97 -8.68 17.77 2.39
N LEU A 98 -7.49 17.18 2.50
CA LEU A 98 -6.35 17.70 3.27
C LEU A 98 -5.38 18.54 2.44
N SER A 99 -5.74 18.87 1.20
CA SER A 99 -4.93 19.67 0.29
C SER A 99 -5.61 21.01 -0.03
N VAL A 100 -4.85 22.09 0.00
CA VAL A 100 -5.36 23.40 -0.48
C VAL A 100 -5.59 23.36 -1.98
N ARG A 101 -4.73 22.64 -2.73
CA ARG A 101 -4.88 22.34 -4.16
C ARG A 101 -4.43 20.89 -4.42
N LEU A 102 -5.15 20.22 -5.30
CA LEU A 102 -4.76 18.94 -5.86
C LEU A 102 -5.01 18.96 -7.37
N ASP A 103 -4.02 18.55 -8.15
CA ASP A 103 -4.10 18.37 -9.60
C ASP A 103 -3.85 16.89 -9.94
N ALA A 104 -4.79 16.28 -10.64
CA ALA A 104 -4.69 14.91 -11.13
C ALA A 104 -4.57 14.92 -12.66
N HIS A 105 -3.52 14.29 -13.19
CA HIS A 105 -3.32 14.08 -14.61
C HIS A 105 -3.29 12.60 -14.93
N VAL A 106 -4.03 12.20 -15.95
CA VAL A 106 -4.14 10.80 -16.39
C VAL A 106 -3.80 10.68 -17.86
N ASP A 107 -2.77 9.90 -18.15
CA ASP A 107 -2.39 9.53 -19.52
C ASP A 107 -3.17 8.28 -19.92
N ARG A 108 -4.08 8.40 -20.90
CA ARG A 108 -4.87 7.27 -21.38
C ARG A 108 -5.47 7.58 -22.77
N GLY A 109 -5.49 6.56 -23.64
CA GLY A 109 -6.13 6.68 -24.96
C GLY A 109 -5.47 7.70 -25.93
N GLY A 110 -4.19 8.04 -25.68
CA GLY A 110 -3.43 9.00 -26.49
C GLY A 110 -3.58 10.45 -26.04
N LYS A 111 -4.20 10.70 -24.91
CA LYS A 111 -4.42 12.03 -24.33
C LYS A 111 -4.02 12.06 -22.86
N THR A 112 -3.63 13.24 -22.38
CA THR A 112 -3.54 13.55 -20.96
C THR A 112 -4.80 14.29 -20.54
N HIS A 113 -5.56 13.70 -19.63
CA HIS A 113 -6.74 14.30 -19.00
C HIS A 113 -6.35 14.93 -17.68
N GLY A 114 -6.81 16.15 -17.41
CA GLY A 114 -6.59 16.87 -16.16
C GLY A 114 -7.88 17.07 -15.38
N ALA A 115 -7.79 17.03 -14.06
CA ALA A 115 -8.83 17.45 -13.12
C ALA A 115 -8.16 18.14 -11.94
N SER A 116 -8.77 19.21 -11.43
CA SER A 116 -8.23 19.99 -10.31
C SER A 116 -9.25 20.13 -9.20
N PHE A 117 -8.74 20.30 -7.97
CA PHE A 117 -9.58 20.35 -6.77
C PHE A 117 -8.99 21.35 -5.77
N ARG A 118 -9.88 22.03 -5.04
CA ARG A 118 -9.54 22.85 -3.88
C ARG A 118 -10.28 22.33 -2.65
N ARG A 119 -9.55 21.87 -1.63
CA ARG A 119 -10.12 21.41 -0.33
C ARG A 119 -11.32 20.49 -0.51
N GLY A 120 -11.17 19.42 -1.31
CA GLY A 120 -12.22 18.45 -1.56
C GLY A 120 -13.23 18.84 -2.65
N VAL A 121 -13.18 20.06 -3.21
CA VAL A 121 -14.15 20.55 -4.19
C VAL A 121 -13.54 20.56 -5.59
N THR A 122 -14.22 19.96 -6.57
CA THR A 122 -13.80 20.00 -7.98
C THR A 122 -13.90 21.43 -8.57
N GLY A 123 -12.96 21.79 -9.42
CA GLY A 123 -12.97 23.09 -10.08
C GLY A 123 -11.82 23.29 -11.05
N ILE A 124 -11.60 24.53 -11.45
CA ILE A 124 -10.53 24.95 -12.34
C ILE A 124 -9.76 26.08 -11.67
N PHE A 125 -8.43 26.01 -11.72
CA PHE A 125 -7.55 27.08 -11.33
C PHE A 125 -7.15 27.91 -12.55
N ASP A 126 -7.12 29.24 -12.39
CA ASP A 126 -6.54 30.17 -13.34
C ASP A 126 -5.15 30.59 -12.81
N GLY A 127 -4.12 29.94 -13.35
CA GLY A 127 -2.73 30.12 -12.92
C GLY A 127 -2.16 28.97 -12.10
N ASP A 128 -0.88 29.13 -11.79
CA ASP A 128 -0.07 28.14 -11.06
C ASP A 128 -0.11 28.38 -9.54
N GLY A 129 0.23 27.31 -8.79
CA GLY A 129 0.35 27.36 -7.33
C GLY A 129 -0.98 27.25 -6.59
N PRO A 130 -0.92 27.16 -5.25
CA PRO A 130 -2.08 26.88 -4.41
C PRO A 130 -3.02 28.11 -4.24
N ASP A 131 -2.51 29.32 -4.44
CA ASP A 131 -3.24 30.57 -4.25
C ASP A 131 -3.92 31.09 -5.53
N ALA A 132 -3.75 30.39 -6.68
CA ALA A 132 -4.37 30.76 -7.94
C ALA A 132 -5.89 30.88 -7.83
N GLU A 133 -6.51 31.74 -8.64
CA GLU A 133 -7.96 31.92 -8.65
C GLU A 133 -8.67 30.61 -8.97
N PHE A 134 -9.76 30.32 -8.25
CA PHE A 134 -10.47 29.05 -8.36
C PHE A 134 -11.96 29.25 -8.67
N SER A 135 -12.40 28.56 -9.71
CA SER A 135 -13.80 28.52 -10.15
C SER A 135 -14.40 27.14 -9.96
N LYS A 136 -15.53 27.04 -9.24
CA LYS A 136 -16.27 25.79 -9.05
C LYS A 136 -17.00 25.43 -10.35
N LYS A 137 -16.50 24.40 -11.05
CA LYS A 137 -17.15 23.78 -12.22
C LYS A 137 -16.48 22.44 -12.47
N SER A 138 -17.07 21.56 -13.30
CA SER A 138 -16.38 20.33 -13.68
C SER A 138 -15.00 20.67 -14.26
N GLY A 139 -13.97 20.07 -13.68
CA GLY A 139 -12.59 20.35 -13.98
C GLY A 139 -11.97 19.44 -15.04
N LEU A 140 -12.73 18.42 -15.50
CA LEU A 140 -12.19 17.45 -16.45
C LEU A 140 -11.95 18.10 -17.83
N HIS A 141 -10.71 18.15 -18.26
CA HIS A 141 -10.30 18.71 -19.54
C HIS A 141 -9.10 17.93 -20.13
N VAL A 142 -8.85 18.12 -21.43
CA VAL A 142 -7.66 17.57 -22.08
C VAL A 142 -6.53 18.59 -21.96
N VAL A 143 -5.44 18.16 -21.31
CA VAL A 143 -4.26 19.00 -21.06
C VAL A 143 -3.23 18.86 -22.21
N GLY A 144 -3.18 17.67 -22.84
CA GLY A 144 -2.19 17.39 -23.88
C GLY A 144 -2.42 16.07 -24.58
N THR A 145 -1.48 15.73 -25.45
CA THR A 145 -1.45 14.45 -26.18
C THR A 145 -0.20 13.66 -25.82
N VAL A 146 -0.35 12.35 -25.74
CA VAL A 146 0.73 11.40 -25.45
C VAL A 146 0.67 10.22 -26.42
N PRO A 147 1.74 9.44 -26.58
CA PRO A 147 1.68 8.21 -27.37
C PRO A 147 0.54 7.31 -26.88
N ARG A 148 -0.24 6.71 -27.77
CA ARG A 148 -1.43 5.88 -27.43
C ARG A 148 -1.16 4.77 -26.44
N ARG A 149 0.06 4.22 -26.45
CA ARG A 149 0.50 3.16 -25.54
C ARG A 149 0.90 3.66 -24.15
N ARG A 150 1.08 4.96 -23.99
CA ARG A 150 1.43 5.56 -22.70
C ARG A 150 0.18 5.64 -21.85
N THR A 151 0.28 5.07 -20.65
CA THR A 151 -0.71 5.15 -19.58
C THR A 151 -0.03 5.53 -18.28
N GLY A 152 -0.78 6.04 -17.33
CA GLY A 152 -0.29 6.36 -15.99
C GLY A 152 -1.12 7.44 -15.32
N THR A 153 -0.82 7.66 -14.06
CA THR A 153 -1.43 8.71 -13.26
C THR A 153 -0.34 9.58 -12.65
N ARG A 154 -0.58 10.88 -12.58
CA ARG A 154 0.23 11.82 -11.82
C ARG A 154 -0.68 12.66 -10.95
N ILE A 155 -0.48 12.59 -9.65
CA ILE A 155 -1.16 13.38 -8.64
C ILE A 155 -0.16 14.36 -8.06
N ARG A 156 -0.47 15.67 -8.09
CA ARG A 156 0.31 16.71 -7.43
C ARG A 156 -0.59 17.47 -6.48
N TRP A 157 -0.13 17.71 -5.25
CA TRP A 157 -0.94 18.42 -4.26
C TRP A 157 -0.07 19.28 -3.35
N TRP A 158 -0.70 20.29 -2.78
CA TRP A 158 -0.15 21.14 -1.73
C TRP A 158 -0.89 20.84 -0.43
N PRO A 159 -0.22 20.32 0.60
CA PRO A 159 -0.82 20.11 1.93
C PRO A 159 -1.47 21.40 2.44
N ASP A 160 -2.67 21.31 3.02
CA ASP A 160 -3.38 22.49 3.48
C ASP A 160 -2.76 23.03 4.78
N PRO A 161 -2.23 24.27 4.81
CA PRO A 161 -1.65 24.87 6.01
C PRO A 161 -2.66 25.12 7.13
N GLN A 162 -3.98 25.06 6.85
CA GLN A 162 -5.02 25.07 7.88
C GLN A 162 -5.11 23.74 8.64
N VAL A 163 -4.59 22.66 8.08
CA VAL A 163 -4.59 21.33 8.66
C VAL A 163 -3.21 20.94 9.17
N PHE A 164 -2.19 21.18 8.35
CA PHE A 164 -0.79 20.89 8.67
C PHE A 164 -0.11 22.20 9.05
N THR A 165 0.27 22.31 10.32
CA THR A 165 0.96 23.50 10.82
C THR A 165 2.39 23.59 10.28
N SER A 166 3.01 24.76 10.35
CA SER A 166 4.36 25.03 9.81
C SER A 166 5.45 24.16 10.43
N ASP A 167 5.19 23.54 11.58
CA ASP A 167 6.12 22.64 12.28
C ASP A 167 6.07 21.20 11.75
N THR A 168 5.12 20.91 10.85
CA THR A 168 4.96 19.57 10.27
C THR A 168 5.75 19.44 8.96
N GLU A 169 7.01 19.08 9.07
CA GLU A 169 7.87 18.88 7.91
C GLU A 169 7.80 17.42 7.40
N ILE A 170 7.77 17.26 6.06
CA ILE A 170 7.90 15.95 5.43
C ILE A 170 9.35 15.47 5.57
N SER A 171 9.57 14.49 6.42
CA SER A 171 10.89 13.86 6.59
C SER A 171 11.26 13.06 5.33
N TYR A 172 12.35 13.45 4.68
CA TYR A 172 12.91 12.73 3.53
C TYR A 172 13.31 11.31 3.90
N ASP A 173 13.99 11.12 5.04
CA ASP A 173 14.46 9.80 5.48
C ASP A 173 13.31 8.81 5.74
N LYS A 174 12.21 9.29 6.33
CA LYS A 174 11.00 8.46 6.51
C LYS A 174 10.34 8.12 5.18
N LEU A 175 10.32 9.04 4.23
CA LEU A 175 9.80 8.79 2.89
C LEU A 175 10.67 7.77 2.14
N ILE A 176 12.00 7.90 2.21
CA ILE A 176 12.96 6.93 1.64
C ILE A 176 12.75 5.54 2.25
N ALA A 177 12.67 5.45 3.58
CA ALA A 177 12.42 4.17 4.26
C ALA A 177 11.12 3.51 3.78
N ARG A 178 10.05 4.29 3.60
CA ARG A 178 8.77 3.80 3.08
C ARG A 178 8.87 3.36 1.62
N ALA A 179 9.50 4.16 0.75
CA ALA A 179 9.69 3.83 -0.65
C ALA A 179 10.51 2.54 -0.82
N LYS A 180 11.61 2.41 -0.08
CA LYS A 180 12.45 1.21 -0.04
C LYS A 180 11.66 -0.02 0.39
N GLN A 181 10.88 0.09 1.48
CA GLN A 181 10.01 -0.98 1.95
C GLN A 181 8.99 -1.41 0.88
N THR A 182 8.31 -0.47 0.24
CA THR A 182 7.33 -0.77 -0.81
C THR A 182 7.99 -1.43 -2.02
N ALA A 183 9.19 -1.01 -2.41
CA ALA A 183 9.94 -1.62 -3.51
C ALA A 183 10.34 -3.08 -3.22
N PHE A 184 10.62 -3.45 -1.97
CA PHE A 184 10.84 -4.86 -1.58
C PHE A 184 9.56 -5.70 -1.67
N LEU A 185 8.41 -5.12 -1.32
CA LEU A 185 7.12 -5.83 -1.30
C LEU A 185 6.54 -6.08 -2.69
N VAL A 186 6.92 -5.26 -3.68
CA VAL A 186 6.46 -5.37 -5.07
C VAL A 186 7.67 -5.65 -5.97
N PRO A 187 8.03 -6.94 -6.19
CA PRO A 187 9.21 -7.29 -6.99
C PRO A 187 9.20 -6.64 -8.37
N SER A 188 10.36 -6.17 -8.81
CA SER A 188 10.57 -5.47 -10.09
C SER A 188 9.92 -4.09 -10.23
N LEU A 189 9.30 -3.56 -9.19
CA LEU A 189 8.89 -2.17 -9.14
C LEU A 189 10.11 -1.28 -8.88
N THR A 190 10.25 -0.22 -9.66
CA THR A 190 11.23 0.84 -9.41
C THR A 190 10.52 2.02 -8.76
N ILE A 191 10.98 2.45 -7.59
CA ILE A 191 10.49 3.66 -6.92
C ILE A 191 11.63 4.66 -6.83
N THR A 192 11.44 5.83 -7.41
CA THR A 192 12.39 6.95 -7.35
C THR A 192 11.81 8.04 -6.47
N VAL A 193 12.56 8.50 -5.49
CA VAL A 193 12.20 9.63 -4.62
C VAL A 193 13.16 10.78 -4.90
N LYS A 194 12.60 11.95 -5.19
CA LYS A 194 13.34 13.16 -5.49
C LYS A 194 12.96 14.29 -4.53
N ASP A 195 13.95 14.92 -3.93
CA ASP A 195 13.76 16.08 -3.06
C ASP A 195 14.35 17.33 -3.73
N LEU A 196 13.49 18.27 -4.11
CA LEU A 196 13.83 19.52 -4.77
C LEU A 196 13.66 20.73 -3.84
N ARG A 197 13.49 20.52 -2.53
CA ARG A 197 13.22 21.58 -1.56
C ARG A 197 14.48 22.38 -1.18
N THR A 198 15.64 21.82 -1.46
CA THR A 198 16.94 22.44 -1.15
C THR A 198 17.71 22.77 -2.42
N ASP A 199 18.70 23.66 -2.33
CA ASP A 199 19.57 24.04 -3.45
C ASP A 199 20.44 22.88 -3.96
N ASP A 200 20.63 21.83 -3.14
CA ASP A 200 21.27 20.56 -3.52
C ASP A 200 20.22 19.44 -3.60
N PRO A 201 19.63 19.21 -4.79
CA PRO A 201 18.60 18.20 -4.97
C PRO A 201 19.11 16.79 -4.69
N ARG A 202 18.31 16.01 -3.92
CA ARG A 202 18.61 14.61 -3.63
C ARG A 202 17.69 13.71 -4.45
N GLU A 203 18.21 12.58 -4.93
CA GLU A 203 17.44 11.57 -5.64
C GLU A 203 17.94 10.19 -5.25
N GLU A 204 17.01 9.31 -4.85
CA GLU A 204 17.29 7.91 -4.59
C GLU A 204 16.30 7.02 -5.34
N SER A 205 16.78 5.87 -5.81
CA SER A 205 15.96 4.92 -6.58
C SER A 205 16.13 3.52 -6.03
N PHE A 206 15.01 2.82 -5.84
CA PHE A 206 14.94 1.47 -5.28
C PHE A 206 14.34 0.51 -6.29
N HIS A 207 15.03 -0.60 -6.51
CA HIS A 207 14.59 -1.67 -7.38
C HIS A 207 15.13 -3.00 -6.87
N PHE A 208 14.24 -3.90 -6.44
CA PHE A 208 14.61 -5.19 -5.84
C PHE A 208 13.93 -6.32 -6.59
N THR A 209 14.73 -7.21 -7.17
CA THR A 209 14.22 -8.37 -7.91
C THR A 209 13.99 -9.59 -7.03
N GLY A 210 14.72 -9.72 -5.94
CA GLY A 210 14.58 -10.79 -4.94
C GLY A 210 13.44 -10.57 -3.94
N GLY A 211 12.81 -9.39 -3.95
CA GLY A 211 11.62 -9.11 -3.15
C GLY A 211 11.85 -9.27 -1.65
N ILE A 212 10.97 -10.00 -0.97
CA ILE A 212 11.05 -10.17 0.49
C ILE A 212 12.26 -10.98 0.96
N THR A 213 12.91 -11.75 0.09
CA THR A 213 14.16 -12.44 0.41
C THR A 213 15.29 -11.45 0.62
N GLU A 214 15.45 -10.49 -0.32
CA GLU A 214 16.40 -9.39 -0.16
C GLU A 214 16.01 -8.47 1.02
N PHE A 215 14.70 -8.34 1.28
CA PHE A 215 14.24 -7.54 2.42
C PHE A 215 14.65 -8.18 3.74
N ALA A 216 14.41 -9.48 3.93
CA ALA A 216 14.83 -10.21 5.12
C ALA A 216 16.35 -10.13 5.32
N ASP A 217 17.12 -10.27 4.24
CA ASP A 217 18.58 -10.12 4.28
C ASP A 217 18.99 -8.71 4.71
N SER A 218 18.36 -7.67 4.17
CA SER A 218 18.64 -6.27 4.50
C SER A 218 18.28 -5.86 5.94
N LEU A 219 17.37 -6.59 6.57
CA LEU A 219 16.95 -6.37 7.96
C LEU A 219 17.78 -7.15 8.96
N SER A 220 18.51 -8.16 8.49
CA SER A 220 19.29 -9.05 9.34
C SER A 220 20.51 -8.32 9.93
N SER A 221 20.80 -8.60 11.19
CA SER A 221 21.97 -8.14 11.92
C SER A 221 22.72 -9.35 12.48
N GLY A 222 24.02 -9.22 12.67
CA GLY A 222 24.87 -10.34 13.11
C GLY A 222 25.26 -11.30 11.97
N GLU A 223 26.01 -12.35 12.29
CA GLU A 223 26.41 -13.36 11.33
C GLU A 223 25.27 -14.34 11.07
N PRO A 224 25.05 -14.74 9.82
CA PRO A 224 23.97 -15.66 9.47
C PRO A 224 24.24 -17.08 9.96
N VAL A 225 23.33 -17.63 10.75
CA VAL A 225 23.32 -19.05 11.13
C VAL A 225 22.70 -19.89 10.03
N THR A 226 21.68 -19.36 9.33
CA THR A 226 21.05 -20.01 8.18
C THR A 226 21.04 -19.10 6.96
N ASN A 227 20.93 -19.71 5.76
CA ASN A 227 20.51 -18.94 4.59
C ASN A 227 19.09 -18.42 4.78
N VAL A 228 18.69 -17.41 3.97
CA VAL A 228 17.29 -16.98 3.95
C VAL A 228 16.43 -18.10 3.38
N ILE A 229 15.48 -18.55 4.17
CA ILE A 229 14.47 -19.56 3.81
C ILE A 229 13.24 -18.81 3.33
N ARG A 230 12.74 -19.13 2.13
CA ARG A 230 11.49 -18.59 1.61
C ARG A 230 10.41 -19.66 1.55
N LEU A 231 9.24 -19.33 2.07
CA LEU A 231 8.06 -20.20 2.09
C LEU A 231 6.94 -19.47 1.35
N THR A 232 6.32 -20.14 0.38
CA THR A 232 5.17 -19.60 -0.34
C THR A 232 4.02 -20.59 -0.30
N GLY A 233 2.81 -20.07 -0.18
CA GLY A 233 1.61 -20.89 -0.14
C GLY A 233 0.39 -20.15 -0.65
N LEU A 234 -0.64 -20.91 -1.01
CA LEU A 234 -1.94 -20.42 -1.44
C LEU A 234 -3.02 -21.20 -0.71
N GLY A 235 -3.96 -20.50 -0.11
CA GLY A 235 -5.10 -21.11 0.57
C GLY A 235 -6.41 -20.46 0.17
N HIS A 236 -7.50 -21.20 0.32
CA HIS A 236 -8.86 -20.74 0.03
C HIS A 236 -9.69 -20.72 1.29
N PHE A 237 -10.61 -19.76 1.36
CA PHE A 237 -11.59 -19.69 2.44
C PHE A 237 -12.90 -19.08 1.92
N HIS A 238 -13.98 -19.37 2.64
CA HIS A 238 -15.28 -18.81 2.34
C HIS A 238 -15.59 -17.68 3.32
N GLU A 239 -16.17 -16.62 2.80
CA GLU A 239 -16.60 -15.45 3.56
C GLU A 239 -18.04 -15.10 3.18
N THR A 240 -18.86 -14.85 4.21
CA THR A 240 -20.23 -14.37 3.99
C THR A 240 -20.22 -12.85 3.88
N VAL A 241 -20.53 -12.33 2.71
CA VAL A 241 -20.56 -10.89 2.45
C VAL A 241 -21.98 -10.41 2.20
N PRO A 242 -22.36 -9.20 2.65
CA PRO A 242 -23.62 -8.58 2.30
C PRO A 242 -23.56 -8.07 0.85
N VAL A 243 -24.52 -8.47 0.03
CA VAL A 243 -24.64 -8.07 -1.37
C VAL A 243 -26.03 -7.45 -1.60
N LEU A 244 -26.07 -6.36 -2.37
CA LEU A 244 -27.34 -5.75 -2.82
C LEU A 244 -27.85 -6.48 -4.06
N ASP A 245 -29.11 -6.91 -4.04
CA ASP A 245 -29.79 -7.43 -5.24
C ASP A 245 -30.15 -6.29 -6.21
N ALA A 246 -30.62 -6.64 -7.40
CA ALA A 246 -31.05 -5.69 -8.43
C ALA A 246 -32.22 -4.78 -7.96
N LYS A 247 -32.89 -5.10 -6.84
CA LYS A 247 -33.98 -4.34 -6.25
C LYS A 247 -33.56 -3.50 -5.05
N GLY A 248 -32.25 -3.55 -4.70
CA GLY A 248 -31.71 -2.81 -3.57
C GLY A 248 -31.90 -3.49 -2.20
N HIS A 249 -32.29 -4.77 -2.14
CA HIS A 249 -32.37 -5.51 -0.89
C HIS A 249 -31.01 -6.15 -0.56
N MET A 250 -30.61 -6.05 0.71
CA MET A 250 -29.41 -6.71 1.23
C MET A 250 -29.68 -8.20 1.44
N HIS A 251 -28.83 -9.06 0.90
CA HIS A 251 -28.79 -10.47 1.21
C HIS A 251 -27.35 -10.93 1.47
N SER A 252 -27.20 -12.01 2.22
CA SER A 252 -25.89 -12.60 2.50
C SER A 252 -25.54 -13.57 1.37
N GLN A 253 -24.34 -13.41 0.82
CA GLN A 253 -23.78 -14.32 -0.17
C GLN A 253 -22.45 -14.90 0.33
N GLU A 254 -22.28 -16.22 0.19
CA GLU A 254 -21.00 -16.87 0.44
C GLU A 254 -20.10 -16.69 -0.78
N VAL A 255 -18.90 -16.14 -0.57
CA VAL A 255 -17.93 -15.89 -1.62
C VAL A 255 -16.64 -16.62 -1.26
N GLU A 256 -16.08 -17.36 -2.20
CA GLU A 256 -14.74 -17.95 -2.06
C GLU A 256 -13.69 -16.87 -2.25
N ARG A 257 -12.72 -16.86 -1.33
CA ARG A 257 -11.58 -15.94 -1.33
C ARG A 257 -10.27 -16.74 -1.37
N GLU A 258 -9.29 -16.19 -2.03
CA GLU A 258 -7.93 -16.71 -2.08
C GLU A 258 -7.03 -15.88 -1.18
N LEU A 259 -6.14 -16.53 -0.43
CA LEU A 259 -5.10 -15.91 0.37
C LEU A 259 -3.75 -16.48 0.00
N GLY A 260 -2.89 -15.64 -0.57
CA GLY A 260 -1.49 -15.96 -0.83
C GLY A 260 -0.61 -15.65 0.37
N VAL A 261 0.32 -16.53 0.66
CA VAL A 261 1.33 -16.39 1.73
C VAL A 261 2.71 -16.33 1.11
N ASP A 262 3.54 -15.41 1.54
CA ASP A 262 4.94 -15.31 1.14
C ASP A 262 5.76 -14.87 2.36
N ILE A 263 6.64 -15.74 2.85
CA ILE A 263 7.42 -15.54 4.06
C ILE A 263 8.89 -15.75 3.74
N ALA A 264 9.74 -14.84 4.18
CA ALA A 264 11.19 -14.99 4.15
C ALA A 264 11.74 -14.86 5.56
N LEU A 265 12.55 -15.81 5.99
CA LEU A 265 13.12 -15.82 7.34
C LEU A 265 14.53 -16.38 7.36
N ARG A 266 15.32 -16.01 8.37
CA ARG A 266 16.61 -16.60 8.72
C ARG A 266 16.93 -16.42 10.19
N TRP A 267 17.83 -17.21 10.72
CA TRP A 267 18.44 -17.01 12.05
C TRP A 267 19.84 -16.44 11.93
N ASN A 268 20.17 -15.60 12.86
CA ASN A 268 21.48 -14.95 13.03
C ASN A 268 22.03 -15.26 14.43
N ASP A 269 23.33 -15.05 14.64
CA ASP A 269 24.04 -15.34 15.89
C ASP A 269 23.87 -14.27 16.98
N ASN A 270 22.71 -13.60 16.98
CA ASN A 270 22.35 -12.60 17.99
C ASN A 270 21.06 -13.01 18.72
N TYR A 271 20.65 -12.20 19.69
CA TYR A 271 19.43 -12.41 20.49
C TYR A 271 18.23 -11.60 19.99
N ASP A 272 18.43 -10.70 19.00
CA ASP A 272 17.40 -9.79 18.53
C ASP A 272 16.41 -10.52 17.60
N THR A 273 15.13 -10.36 17.90
CA THR A 273 14.06 -10.82 17.01
C THR A 273 13.55 -9.66 16.17
N THR A 274 13.63 -9.77 14.86
CA THR A 274 13.09 -8.78 13.92
C THR A 274 12.02 -9.41 13.05
N VAL A 275 10.74 -9.12 13.34
CA VAL A 275 9.60 -9.57 12.52
C VAL A 275 8.93 -8.36 11.90
N LYS A 276 8.84 -8.35 10.57
CA LYS A 276 8.05 -7.38 9.80
C LYS A 276 6.90 -8.10 9.12
N SER A 277 5.69 -7.60 9.33
CA SER A 277 4.50 -8.22 8.74
C SER A 277 3.71 -7.25 7.88
N PHE A 278 3.12 -7.79 6.81
CA PHE A 278 2.42 -7.01 5.79
C PHE A 278 1.18 -7.73 5.28
N VAL A 279 0.19 -6.94 4.94
CA VAL A 279 -1.01 -7.38 4.23
C VAL A 279 -1.09 -6.59 2.92
N ASN A 280 -0.98 -7.28 1.79
CA ASN A 280 -0.75 -6.66 0.49
C ASN A 280 0.56 -5.83 0.53
N VAL A 281 0.48 -4.50 0.48
CA VAL A 281 1.64 -3.59 0.66
C VAL A 281 1.59 -2.82 1.99
N ILE A 282 0.59 -3.08 2.83
CA ILE A 282 0.36 -2.35 4.08
C ILE A 282 1.13 -3.01 5.21
N ALA A 283 1.93 -2.24 5.93
CA ALA A 283 2.60 -2.73 7.14
C ALA A 283 1.59 -2.93 8.27
N THR A 284 1.73 -4.05 8.98
CA THR A 284 0.95 -4.38 10.17
C THR A 284 1.88 -4.46 11.39
N PRO A 285 2.35 -3.31 11.92
CA PRO A 285 3.36 -3.29 12.97
C PRO A 285 2.93 -3.97 14.26
N SER A 286 1.64 -4.06 14.51
CA SER A 286 1.05 -4.78 15.66
C SER A 286 0.64 -6.21 15.31
N GLY A 287 1.02 -6.72 14.13
CA GLY A 287 0.80 -8.11 13.71
C GLY A 287 -0.64 -8.39 13.27
N GLY A 288 -1.21 -9.47 13.83
CA GLY A 288 -2.55 -9.93 13.51
C GLY A 288 -2.61 -11.44 13.30
N THR A 289 -3.72 -11.91 12.74
CA THR A 289 -4.00 -13.35 12.59
C THR A 289 -2.95 -14.10 11.77
N HIS A 290 -2.34 -13.47 10.76
CA HIS A 290 -1.27 -14.08 9.95
C HIS A 290 0.02 -14.28 10.75
N VAL A 291 0.41 -13.33 11.62
CA VAL A 291 1.57 -13.48 12.52
C VAL A 291 1.30 -14.55 13.57
N THR A 292 0.09 -14.57 14.14
CA THR A 292 -0.32 -15.63 15.08
C THR A 292 -0.25 -17.02 14.45
N GLY A 293 -0.65 -17.15 13.18
CA GLY A 293 -0.51 -18.39 12.40
C GLY A 293 0.96 -18.80 12.25
N PHE A 294 1.81 -17.86 11.85
CA PHE A 294 3.25 -18.07 11.69
C PHE A 294 3.90 -18.51 13.00
N ASP A 295 3.72 -17.77 14.10
CA ASP A 295 4.32 -18.07 15.42
C ASP A 295 3.98 -19.48 15.89
N ARG A 296 2.70 -19.86 15.76
CA ARG A 296 2.24 -21.21 16.12
C ARG A 296 2.90 -22.29 15.30
N SER A 297 3.00 -22.09 13.99
CA SER A 297 3.48 -23.10 13.07
C SER A 297 4.98 -23.26 13.12
N ILE A 298 5.75 -22.19 13.15
CA ILE A 298 7.20 -22.27 13.21
C ILE A 298 7.63 -22.96 14.53
N THR A 299 6.98 -22.63 15.65
CA THR A 299 7.24 -23.27 16.94
C THR A 299 6.92 -24.76 16.93
N LYS A 300 5.77 -25.13 16.35
CA LYS A 300 5.36 -26.54 16.23
C LYS A 300 6.33 -27.33 15.36
N VAL A 301 6.58 -26.86 14.14
CA VAL A 301 7.42 -27.55 13.16
C VAL A 301 8.84 -27.71 13.69
N LEU A 302 9.41 -26.70 14.33
CA LEU A 302 10.76 -26.78 14.89
C LEU A 302 10.82 -27.83 15.99
N ASN A 303 9.86 -27.88 16.91
CA ASN A 303 9.79 -28.94 17.94
C ASN A 303 9.67 -30.35 17.34
N GLU A 304 8.84 -30.51 16.30
CA GLU A 304 8.72 -31.79 15.59
C GLU A 304 10.05 -32.20 14.93
N GLN A 305 10.76 -31.27 14.30
CA GLN A 305 12.06 -31.55 13.67
C GLN A 305 13.16 -31.84 14.69
N LEU A 306 13.21 -31.09 15.81
CA LEU A 306 14.18 -31.35 16.89
C LEU A 306 13.99 -32.75 17.49
N ARG A 307 12.74 -33.21 17.66
CA ARG A 307 12.43 -34.55 18.13
C ARG A 307 12.77 -35.62 17.08
N ALA A 308 12.42 -35.37 15.81
CA ALA A 308 12.74 -36.29 14.71
C ALA A 308 14.26 -36.47 14.56
N ALA A 309 15.02 -35.38 14.70
CA ALA A 309 16.48 -35.39 14.69
C ALA A 309 17.12 -35.94 15.99
N LYS A 310 16.32 -36.30 17.02
CA LYS A 310 16.77 -36.73 18.32
C LYS A 310 17.65 -35.72 19.09
N ILE A 311 17.55 -34.44 18.73
CA ILE A 311 18.20 -33.33 19.45
C ILE A 311 17.44 -33.10 20.75
N LEU A 312 16.09 -33.12 20.71
CA LEU A 312 15.22 -33.01 21.86
C LEU A 312 14.73 -34.41 22.24
N LYS A 313 14.98 -34.87 23.48
CA LYS A 313 14.55 -36.19 23.96
C LYS A 313 13.06 -36.20 24.29
N ALA A 314 12.45 -37.36 24.28
CA ALA A 314 11.02 -37.53 24.60
C ALA A 314 10.63 -37.07 26.02
N SER A 315 11.58 -37.07 26.96
CA SER A 315 11.39 -36.62 28.34
C SER A 315 11.65 -35.12 28.56
N GLU A 316 12.13 -34.40 27.55
CA GLU A 316 12.43 -32.97 27.64
C GLU A 316 11.23 -32.14 27.17
N ASP A 317 11.04 -30.98 27.77
CA ASP A 317 9.99 -30.04 27.37
C ASP A 317 10.22 -29.49 25.96
N ASN A 318 9.15 -29.05 25.33
CA ASN A 318 9.25 -28.37 24.06
C ASN A 318 9.93 -27.00 24.17
N VAL A 319 10.68 -26.63 23.16
CA VAL A 319 11.19 -25.27 23.00
C VAL A 319 10.00 -24.31 22.87
N ILE A 320 10.01 -23.22 23.62
CA ILE A 320 8.91 -22.24 23.60
C ILE A 320 9.08 -21.27 22.42
N LYS A 321 8.04 -20.50 22.15
CA LYS A 321 8.01 -19.57 21.02
C LYS A 321 9.18 -18.56 21.08
N ASP A 322 9.46 -17.99 22.23
CA ASP A 322 10.47 -16.96 22.39
C ASP A 322 11.89 -17.49 22.09
N ASP A 323 12.17 -18.75 22.49
CA ASP A 323 13.44 -19.41 22.13
C ASP A 323 13.55 -19.65 20.62
N VAL A 324 12.44 -20.00 19.96
CA VAL A 324 12.41 -20.23 18.50
C VAL A 324 12.64 -18.95 17.72
N LEU A 325 12.12 -17.84 18.22
CA LEU A 325 12.22 -16.52 17.56
C LEU A 325 13.53 -15.79 17.87
N GLU A 326 14.30 -16.24 18.87
CA GLU A 326 15.58 -15.63 19.23
C GLU A 326 16.56 -15.66 18.05
N GLY A 327 17.14 -14.52 17.71
CA GLY A 327 18.02 -14.33 16.56
C GLY A 327 17.32 -14.36 15.20
N MET A 328 15.99 -14.48 15.15
CA MET A 328 15.25 -14.58 13.90
C MET A 328 15.00 -13.20 13.26
N THR A 329 15.27 -13.11 11.98
CA THR A 329 14.74 -12.06 11.10
C THR A 329 13.70 -12.67 10.18
N ALA A 330 12.46 -12.16 10.20
CA ALA A 330 11.39 -12.64 9.35
C ALA A 330 10.61 -11.50 8.70
N VAL A 331 10.26 -11.67 7.43
CA VAL A 331 9.30 -10.85 6.68
C VAL A 331 8.12 -11.74 6.30
N ILE A 332 6.94 -11.40 6.83
CA ILE A 332 5.71 -12.18 6.65
C ILE A 332 4.77 -11.33 5.80
N THR A 333 4.40 -11.81 4.62
CA THR A 333 3.43 -11.13 3.78
C THR A 333 2.25 -12.05 3.46
N VAL A 334 1.05 -11.49 3.51
CA VAL A 334 -0.15 -12.16 3.01
C VAL A 334 -0.81 -11.27 1.96
N ARG A 335 -1.32 -11.89 0.90
CA ARG A 335 -2.12 -11.23 -0.14
C ARG A 335 -3.53 -11.75 -0.06
N VAL A 336 -4.47 -10.86 0.22
CA VAL A 336 -5.88 -11.21 0.36
C VAL A 336 -6.75 -10.10 -0.21
N PRO A 337 -7.78 -10.41 -1.01
CA PRO A 337 -8.78 -9.44 -1.40
C PRO A 337 -9.60 -9.04 -0.17
N GLU A 338 -9.86 -7.76 0.00
CA GLU A 338 -10.71 -7.22 1.08
C GLU A 338 -10.30 -7.65 2.51
N PRO A 339 -9.03 -7.45 2.94
CA PRO A 339 -8.61 -7.79 4.30
C PRO A 339 -9.40 -7.02 5.35
N GLN A 340 -9.74 -7.70 6.44
CA GLN A 340 -10.36 -7.09 7.61
C GLN A 340 -9.28 -6.67 8.59
N PHE A 341 -9.23 -5.39 8.96
CA PHE A 341 -8.32 -4.87 9.98
C PHE A 341 -9.09 -4.52 11.25
N GLU A 342 -8.43 -4.60 12.41
CA GLU A 342 -9.02 -4.24 13.71
C GLU A 342 -9.20 -2.73 13.91
N GLY A 343 -8.82 -1.92 12.94
CA GLY A 343 -8.97 -0.46 13.01
C GLY A 343 -8.59 0.25 11.72
N GLN A 344 -8.91 1.52 11.65
CA GLN A 344 -8.63 2.34 10.46
C GLN A 344 -7.13 2.56 10.20
N THR A 345 -6.30 2.49 11.23
CA THR A 345 -4.83 2.58 11.11
C THR A 345 -4.21 1.36 10.42
N LYS A 346 -4.99 0.27 10.24
CA LYS A 346 -4.60 -0.97 9.56
C LYS A 346 -3.38 -1.68 10.20
N GLU A 347 -3.16 -1.46 11.49
CA GLU A 347 -1.99 -1.98 12.21
C GLU A 347 -2.07 -3.47 12.53
N VAL A 348 -3.29 -4.02 12.59
CA VAL A 348 -3.57 -5.42 12.95
C VAL A 348 -4.50 -6.07 11.94
N LEU A 349 -4.09 -7.21 11.37
CA LEU A 349 -4.98 -8.01 10.52
C LEU A 349 -5.93 -8.84 11.39
N GLY A 350 -7.24 -8.64 11.19
CA GLY A 350 -8.31 -9.38 11.86
C GLY A 350 -8.87 -10.57 11.08
N THR A 351 -8.58 -10.72 9.76
CA THR A 351 -9.12 -11.81 8.92
C THR A 351 -8.85 -13.19 9.53
N PRO A 352 -9.88 -13.92 10.05
CA PRO A 352 -9.63 -15.13 10.84
C PRO A 352 -8.97 -16.27 10.06
N ALA A 353 -9.31 -16.38 8.76
CA ALA A 353 -8.77 -17.42 7.89
C ALA A 353 -7.24 -17.34 7.72
N ALA A 354 -6.65 -16.15 7.86
CA ALA A 354 -5.21 -15.98 7.69
C ALA A 354 -4.39 -16.77 8.70
N SER A 355 -4.86 -16.89 9.95
CA SER A 355 -4.16 -17.68 10.97
C SER A 355 -4.07 -19.17 10.60
N ARG A 356 -5.11 -19.73 10.00
CA ARG A 356 -5.14 -21.14 9.58
C ARG A 356 -4.34 -21.38 8.31
N ILE A 357 -4.42 -20.45 7.35
CA ILE A 357 -3.76 -20.63 6.05
C ILE A 357 -2.25 -20.43 6.16
N VAL A 358 -1.81 -19.50 7.01
CA VAL A 358 -0.38 -19.30 7.28
C VAL A 358 0.19 -20.46 8.11
N ALA A 359 -0.62 -21.11 8.93
CA ALA A 359 -0.23 -22.27 9.71
C ALA A 359 -0.13 -23.55 8.89
#